data_3a080f58c6532e1a270084d63fb579c4
#
_entry.id   3a080f58c6532e1a270084d63fb579c4
#
_cell.length_a   1.000
_cell.length_b   1.000
_cell.length_c   1.000
_cell.angle_alpha   90.00
_cell.angle_beta   90.00
_cell.angle_gamma   90.00
#
_symmetry.space_group_name_H-M   'P 1'
#
loop_
_entity.id
_entity.type
_entity.pdbx_description
1 polymer ?
#
loop_
_entity_poly.entity_id
_entity_poly.type
_entity_poly.pdbx_seq_one_letter_code
_entity_poly.pdbx_strand_id
1 'polypeptide(L)'
;FSHVLGQIDDENNGISGIEKSYDYELKTRKKPLELTVDTDIQFLIREELLKFQTIFNSTGSAAILMNVNSGNIISIVSIPDFNLNKRQQIKDSKFFNRATKGVYELGSVFKTFTLAAAINEKVVEPNTSFENLPKSIMCAGRSIREYDDEIPENLTAEEILIRSGNIGSVRIAQKIGIENFKNFLKKIGVLNKIQFDIDEIGQPISFRWGKCKLATSSYGHGITTTPLQLAKGYAIITNGGYDVKPTLIKKKLKNNKNKILS
;
A
#
# COMPACT_ATOMS: atom_id res chain seq x y z
N PHE A 1 -4.16 19.24 -1.31
CA PHE A 1 -2.68 19.35 -1.28
C PHE A 1 -2.06 19.45 0.11
N SER A 2 -2.86 19.67 1.16
CA SER A 2 -2.36 20.04 2.49
C SER A 2 -1.32 19.05 3.06
N HIS A 3 -1.58 17.75 2.97
CA HIS A 3 -0.64 16.73 3.45
C HIS A 3 0.60 16.55 2.57
N VAL A 4 0.55 16.99 1.30
CA VAL A 4 1.69 16.94 0.38
C VAL A 4 2.59 18.15 0.61
N LEU A 5 2.03 19.34 0.48
CA LEU A 5 2.79 20.58 0.64
C LEU A 5 3.26 20.75 2.08
N GLY A 6 2.36 20.55 3.03
CA GLY A 6 2.66 20.73 4.44
C GLY A 6 2.50 22.17 4.91
N GLN A 7 3.11 22.49 6.02
CA GLN A 7 3.02 23.80 6.69
C GLN A 7 4.39 24.31 7.09
N ILE A 8 4.47 25.63 7.23
CA ILE A 8 5.59 26.34 7.84
C ILE A 8 5.14 26.97 9.17
N ASP A 9 6.08 27.17 10.10
CA ASP A 9 5.87 27.93 11.33
C ASP A 9 5.95 29.44 11.10
N ASP A 10 5.88 30.22 12.19
CA ASP A 10 5.96 31.69 12.12
C ASP A 10 7.35 32.21 11.78
N GLU A 11 8.38 31.39 11.93
CA GLU A 11 9.77 31.67 11.56
C GLU A 11 10.12 31.19 10.14
N ASN A 12 9.11 30.75 9.37
CA ASN A 12 9.24 30.16 8.02
C ASN A 12 10.05 28.87 7.99
N ASN A 13 10.05 28.05 9.06
CA ASN A 13 10.60 26.70 9.01
C ASN A 13 9.52 25.69 8.63
N GLY A 14 9.86 24.74 7.78
CA GLY A 14 8.94 23.66 7.40
C GLY A 14 8.66 22.73 8.58
N ILE A 15 7.38 22.50 8.90
CA ILE A 15 6.94 21.67 10.03
C ILE A 15 6.21 20.39 9.61
N SER A 16 5.79 20.28 8.35
CA SER A 16 5.20 19.07 7.77
C SER A 16 5.35 19.02 6.25
N GLY A 17 5.13 17.83 5.65
CA GLY A 17 5.10 17.63 4.21
C GLY A 17 6.39 17.99 3.50
N ILE A 18 6.29 18.45 2.26
CA ILE A 18 7.42 18.89 1.43
C ILE A 18 8.12 20.10 2.07
N GLU A 19 7.36 21.03 2.65
CA GLU A 19 7.93 22.21 3.34
C GLU A 19 8.94 21.77 4.41
N LYS A 20 8.65 20.73 5.19
CA LYS A 20 9.57 20.18 6.19
C LYS A 20 10.72 19.39 5.56
N SER A 21 10.40 18.44 4.69
CA SER A 21 11.40 17.51 4.18
C SER A 21 12.42 18.16 3.26
N TYR A 22 12.07 19.31 2.68
CA TYR A 22 12.92 20.10 1.77
C TYR A 22 13.17 21.52 2.29
N ASP A 23 13.01 21.79 3.59
CA ASP A 23 13.10 23.14 4.17
C ASP A 23 14.39 23.88 3.79
N TYR A 24 15.54 23.22 3.95
CA TYR A 24 16.83 23.80 3.57
C TYR A 24 16.93 24.07 2.06
N GLU A 25 16.49 23.11 1.23
CA GLU A 25 16.52 23.26 -0.21
C GLU A 25 15.58 24.38 -0.68
N LEU A 26 14.37 24.45 -0.15
CA LEU A 26 13.38 25.49 -0.50
C LEU A 26 13.88 26.89 -0.18
N LYS A 27 14.59 27.06 0.95
CA LYS A 27 15.18 28.36 1.35
C LYS A 27 16.39 28.78 0.49
N THR A 28 17.13 27.85 -0.06
CA THR A 28 18.41 28.12 -0.77
C THR A 28 18.32 28.04 -2.29
N ARG A 29 17.29 27.42 -2.84
CA ARG A 29 17.11 27.24 -4.28
C ARG A 29 16.82 28.54 -5.04
N LYS A 30 17.38 28.61 -6.24
CA LYS A 30 17.04 29.67 -7.21
C LYS A 30 15.87 29.30 -8.14
N LYS A 31 15.51 28.01 -8.20
CA LYS A 31 14.45 27.49 -9.09
C LYS A 31 13.36 26.77 -8.27
N PRO A 32 12.10 26.81 -8.70
CA PRO A 32 11.02 26.09 -8.03
C PRO A 32 11.31 24.59 -7.92
N LEU A 33 10.82 23.96 -6.85
CA LEU A 33 10.76 22.49 -6.74
C LEU A 33 9.55 21.99 -7.51
N GLU A 34 9.77 21.25 -8.60
CA GLU A 34 8.68 20.71 -9.38
C GLU A 34 8.20 19.37 -8.78
N LEU A 35 6.90 19.29 -8.55
CA LEU A 35 6.25 18.07 -8.07
C LEU A 35 5.67 17.27 -9.25
N THR A 36 5.48 15.96 -9.03
CA THR A 36 4.85 15.05 -10.00
C THR A 36 3.32 15.09 -9.93
N VAL A 37 2.76 15.72 -8.91
CA VAL A 37 1.32 15.77 -8.67
C VAL A 37 0.63 16.62 -9.72
N ASP A 38 -0.37 16.05 -10.35
CA ASP A 38 -1.28 16.75 -11.26
C ASP A 38 -2.39 17.43 -10.45
N THR A 39 -2.55 18.75 -10.64
CA THR A 39 -3.47 19.56 -9.85
C THR A 39 -4.93 19.20 -10.10
N ASP A 40 -5.30 18.92 -11.34
CA ASP A 40 -6.68 18.66 -11.74
C ASP A 40 -7.11 17.26 -11.26
N ILE A 41 -6.24 16.28 -11.44
CA ILE A 41 -6.46 14.91 -10.95
C ILE A 41 -6.50 14.88 -9.42
N GLN A 42 -5.62 15.60 -8.74
CA GLN A 42 -5.61 15.73 -7.29
C GLN A 42 -6.93 16.32 -6.77
N PHE A 43 -7.42 17.38 -7.41
CA PHE A 43 -8.69 18.00 -7.08
C PHE A 43 -9.86 17.04 -7.30
N LEU A 44 -9.93 16.41 -8.47
CA LEU A 44 -11.00 15.48 -8.81
C LEU A 44 -11.09 14.31 -7.81
N ILE A 45 -9.96 13.66 -7.51
CA ILE A 45 -9.92 12.55 -6.54
C ILE A 45 -10.33 13.02 -5.15
N ARG A 46 -9.93 14.22 -4.74
CA ARG A 46 -10.34 14.79 -3.46
C ARG A 46 -11.85 14.97 -3.37
N GLU A 47 -12.45 15.56 -4.38
CA GLU A 47 -13.91 15.79 -4.40
C GLU A 47 -14.69 14.47 -4.38
N GLU A 48 -14.24 13.46 -5.12
CA GLU A 48 -14.86 12.14 -5.09
C GLU A 48 -14.73 11.48 -3.70
N LEU A 49 -13.57 11.54 -3.08
CA LEU A 49 -13.39 11.00 -1.72
C LEU A 49 -14.28 11.70 -0.68
N LEU A 50 -14.50 13.00 -0.79
CA LEU A 50 -15.41 13.73 0.10
C LEU A 50 -16.86 13.28 -0.07
N LYS A 51 -17.32 13.05 -1.30
CA LYS A 51 -18.66 12.48 -1.57
C LYS A 51 -18.81 11.11 -0.93
N PHE A 52 -17.85 10.21 -1.15
CA PHE A 52 -17.88 8.86 -0.59
C PHE A 52 -17.76 8.87 0.94
N GLN A 53 -16.97 9.77 1.53
CA GLN A 53 -16.91 9.92 2.98
C GLN A 53 -18.28 10.22 3.58
N THR A 54 -19.06 11.08 2.92
CA THR A 54 -20.44 11.40 3.34
C THR A 54 -21.38 10.20 3.17
N ILE A 55 -21.33 9.53 2.01
CA ILE A 55 -22.19 8.36 1.72
C ILE A 55 -21.97 7.23 2.70
N PHE A 56 -20.71 6.90 3.00
CA PHE A 56 -20.34 5.77 3.87
C PHE A 56 -20.15 6.16 5.34
N ASN A 57 -20.34 7.44 5.70
CA ASN A 57 -20.10 7.97 7.04
C ASN A 57 -18.72 7.54 7.59
N SER A 58 -17.70 7.58 6.74
CA SER A 58 -16.35 7.14 7.11
C SER A 58 -15.59 8.22 7.88
N THR A 59 -14.79 7.81 8.86
CA THR A 59 -13.97 8.73 9.69
C THR A 59 -12.76 9.29 8.94
N GLY A 60 -12.43 8.71 7.79
CA GLY A 60 -11.35 9.18 6.92
C GLY A 60 -11.15 8.26 5.73
N SER A 61 -10.53 8.80 4.70
CA SER A 61 -10.24 8.09 3.45
C SER A 61 -8.89 8.52 2.87
N ALA A 62 -8.33 7.70 2.01
CA ALA A 62 -7.12 8.03 1.26
C ALA A 62 -7.15 7.42 -0.13
N ALA A 63 -6.52 8.10 -1.09
CA ALA A 63 -6.29 7.58 -2.42
C ALA A 63 -4.88 7.95 -2.90
N ILE A 64 -4.30 7.05 -3.69
CA ILE A 64 -3.00 7.23 -4.34
C ILE A 64 -3.14 6.82 -5.79
N LEU A 65 -2.76 7.71 -6.71
CA LEU A 65 -2.57 7.40 -8.12
C LEU A 65 -1.09 7.52 -8.44
N MET A 66 -0.48 6.40 -8.85
CA MET A 66 0.95 6.30 -9.11
C MET A 66 1.22 5.70 -10.48
N ASN A 67 2.19 6.25 -11.20
CA ASN A 67 2.68 5.65 -12.42
C ASN A 67 3.55 4.42 -12.08
N VAL A 68 3.14 3.24 -12.52
CA VAL A 68 3.77 1.96 -12.17
C VAL A 68 5.19 1.80 -12.69
N ASN A 69 5.57 2.50 -13.75
CA ASN A 69 6.88 2.40 -14.37
C ASN A 69 7.91 3.39 -13.80
N SER A 70 7.47 4.58 -13.40
CA SER A 70 8.35 5.65 -12.91
C SER A 70 8.31 5.82 -11.39
N GLY A 71 7.24 5.37 -10.72
CA GLY A 71 6.99 5.67 -9.31
C GLY A 71 6.47 7.09 -9.05
N ASN A 72 6.27 7.89 -10.09
CA ASN A 72 5.73 9.24 -9.94
C ASN A 72 4.33 9.19 -9.34
N ILE A 73 4.13 9.91 -8.25
CA ILE A 73 2.82 10.10 -7.63
C ILE A 73 2.09 11.19 -8.41
N ILE A 74 1.04 10.82 -9.11
CA ILE A 74 0.19 11.72 -9.88
C ILE A 74 -0.85 12.38 -8.98
N SER A 75 -1.34 11.64 -7.99
CA SER A 75 -2.22 12.15 -6.94
C SER A 75 -2.03 11.38 -5.65
N ILE A 76 -2.11 12.06 -4.52
CA ILE A 76 -2.12 11.48 -3.18
C ILE A 76 -2.99 12.33 -2.26
N VAL A 77 -4.13 11.77 -1.87
CA VAL A 77 -5.14 12.45 -1.06
C VAL A 77 -5.33 11.72 0.26
N SER A 78 -5.45 12.48 1.33
CA SER A 78 -5.83 12.00 2.66
C SER A 78 -6.93 12.90 3.21
N ILE A 79 -8.06 12.31 3.64
CA ILE A 79 -9.23 12.99 4.19
C ILE A 79 -9.44 12.49 5.63
N PRO A 80 -9.83 13.37 6.58
CA PRO A 80 -10.00 14.83 6.44
C PRO A 80 -8.68 15.55 6.20
N ASP A 81 -8.76 16.64 5.46
CA ASP A 81 -7.64 17.53 5.21
C ASP A 81 -7.80 18.88 5.94
N PHE A 82 -6.89 19.79 5.74
CA PHE A 82 -6.85 21.09 6.41
C PHE A 82 -6.56 22.24 5.43
N ASN A 83 -6.89 23.46 5.85
CA ASN A 83 -6.66 24.65 5.03
C ASN A 83 -5.23 25.18 5.25
N LEU A 84 -4.41 25.16 4.21
CA LEU A 84 -3.02 25.64 4.22
C LEU A 84 -2.88 27.13 4.57
N ASN A 85 -3.92 27.92 4.27
CA ASN A 85 -3.90 29.37 4.56
C ASN A 85 -4.22 29.71 6.03
N LYS A 86 -4.54 28.68 6.84
CA LYS A 86 -4.79 28.84 8.28
C LYS A 86 -3.67 28.15 9.04
N ARG A 87 -2.80 28.91 9.67
CA ARG A 87 -1.76 28.37 10.56
C ARG A 87 -2.43 27.74 11.78
N GLN A 88 -2.31 26.44 11.92
CA GLN A 88 -2.91 25.66 13.00
C GLN A 88 -1.86 24.76 13.63
N GLN A 89 -1.97 24.53 14.95
CA GLN A 89 -1.12 23.56 15.64
C GLN A 89 -1.41 22.15 15.13
N ILE A 90 -0.36 21.37 14.86
CA ILE A 90 -0.45 20.01 14.31
C ILE A 90 -0.77 19.02 15.44
N LYS A 91 -1.96 19.12 16.03
CA LYS A 91 -2.44 18.19 17.08
C LYS A 91 -3.74 17.47 16.71
N ASP A 92 -4.43 17.93 15.68
CA ASP A 92 -5.71 17.39 15.27
C ASP A 92 -5.53 16.17 14.33
N SER A 93 -6.43 15.19 14.42
CA SER A 93 -6.44 13.98 13.60
C SER A 93 -6.54 14.24 12.09
N LYS A 94 -6.99 15.44 11.67
CA LYS A 94 -7.01 15.86 10.26
C LYS A 94 -5.62 16.09 9.67
N PHE A 95 -4.59 16.32 10.51
CA PHE A 95 -3.20 16.43 10.06
C PHE A 95 -2.54 15.08 9.82
N PHE A 96 -3.20 13.99 10.21
CA PHE A 96 -2.70 12.64 10.02
C PHE A 96 -2.83 12.22 8.55
N ASN A 97 -1.69 12.08 7.88
CA ASN A 97 -1.66 11.60 6.49
C ASN A 97 -1.96 10.10 6.43
N ARG A 98 -3.19 9.73 6.10
CA ARG A 98 -3.64 8.33 6.01
C ARG A 98 -3.00 7.56 4.88
N ALA A 99 -2.60 8.25 3.81
CA ALA A 99 -1.99 7.63 2.65
C ALA A 99 -0.57 7.12 2.92
N THR A 100 0.21 7.87 3.73
CA THR A 100 1.64 7.59 3.97
C THR A 100 1.94 7.12 5.38
N LYS A 101 1.29 7.72 6.41
CA LYS A 101 1.55 7.45 7.82
C LYS A 101 0.59 6.41 8.40
N GLY A 102 -0.61 6.29 7.84
CA GLY A 102 -1.60 5.31 8.27
C GLY A 102 -1.12 3.88 8.04
N VAL A 103 -1.19 3.03 9.07
CA VAL A 103 -0.79 1.63 9.02
C VAL A 103 -2.01 0.77 9.30
N TYR A 104 -2.40 -0.06 8.34
CA TYR A 104 -3.67 -0.78 8.36
C TYR A 104 -3.50 -2.24 7.98
N GLU A 105 -4.40 -3.10 8.46
CA GLU A 105 -4.66 -4.41 7.87
C GLU A 105 -5.56 -4.21 6.66
N LEU A 106 -5.02 -4.40 5.46
CA LEU A 106 -5.71 -4.05 4.21
C LEU A 106 -6.53 -5.21 3.61
N GLY A 107 -6.55 -6.36 4.31
CA GLY A 107 -7.42 -7.48 3.97
C GLY A 107 -7.14 -8.08 2.59
N SER A 108 -8.20 -8.44 1.89
CA SER A 108 -8.18 -9.26 0.67
C SER A 108 -7.33 -8.72 -0.49
N VAL A 109 -6.96 -7.43 -0.49
CA VAL A 109 -6.00 -6.90 -1.49
C VAL A 109 -4.62 -7.57 -1.38
N PHE A 110 -4.28 -8.18 -0.23
CA PHE A 110 -3.06 -8.97 -0.05
C PHE A 110 -3.06 -10.29 -0.82
N LYS A 111 -4.21 -10.83 -1.21
CA LYS A 111 -4.31 -12.09 -1.97
C LYS A 111 -3.59 -12.00 -3.32
N THR A 112 -3.56 -10.82 -3.92
CA THR A 112 -2.75 -10.55 -5.12
C THR A 112 -1.26 -10.80 -4.86
N PHE A 113 -0.74 -10.36 -3.70
CA PHE A 113 0.65 -10.62 -3.32
C PHE A 113 0.92 -12.11 -3.04
N THR A 114 -0.06 -12.82 -2.49
CA THR A 114 0.05 -14.26 -2.24
C THR A 114 0.13 -15.03 -3.54
N LEU A 115 -0.74 -14.75 -4.50
CA LEU A 115 -0.69 -15.41 -5.80
C LEU A 115 0.58 -15.02 -6.58
N ALA A 116 0.95 -13.73 -6.59
CA ALA A 116 2.17 -13.26 -7.24
C ALA A 116 3.43 -13.91 -6.64
N ALA A 117 3.50 -14.10 -5.32
CA ALA A 117 4.59 -14.81 -4.67
C ALA A 117 4.67 -16.27 -5.12
N ALA A 118 3.53 -16.97 -5.22
CA ALA A 118 3.48 -18.37 -5.64
C ALA A 118 3.94 -18.54 -7.09
N ILE A 119 3.53 -17.65 -7.98
CA ILE A 119 3.96 -17.63 -9.38
C ILE A 119 5.46 -17.31 -9.49
N ASN A 120 5.95 -16.31 -8.74
CA ASN A 120 7.37 -15.96 -8.72
C ASN A 120 8.26 -17.10 -8.24
N GLU A 121 7.81 -17.85 -7.23
CA GLU A 121 8.50 -19.05 -6.71
C GLU A 121 8.26 -20.30 -7.57
N LYS A 122 7.45 -20.19 -8.63
CA LYS A 122 7.10 -21.29 -9.57
C LYS A 122 6.46 -22.51 -8.88
N VAL A 123 5.76 -22.30 -7.77
CA VAL A 123 5.08 -23.36 -7.01
C VAL A 123 3.59 -23.47 -7.37
N VAL A 124 3.06 -22.47 -8.08
CA VAL A 124 1.68 -22.40 -8.56
C VAL A 124 1.65 -21.65 -9.89
N GLU A 125 0.82 -22.14 -10.80
CA GLU A 125 0.41 -21.47 -12.03
C GLU A 125 -1.05 -21.01 -11.91
N PRO A 126 -1.53 -20.06 -12.72
CA PRO A 126 -2.93 -19.59 -12.65
C PRO A 126 -3.96 -20.72 -12.73
N ASN A 127 -3.71 -21.74 -13.55
CA ASN A 127 -4.56 -22.91 -13.77
C ASN A 127 -4.33 -24.06 -12.79
N THR A 128 -3.41 -23.93 -11.82
CA THR A 128 -3.17 -24.94 -10.79
C THR A 128 -4.45 -25.18 -9.98
N SER A 129 -4.95 -26.43 -9.98
CA SER A 129 -6.17 -26.81 -9.25
C SER A 129 -5.91 -27.03 -7.76
N PHE A 130 -6.87 -26.59 -6.97
CA PHE A 130 -6.99 -26.84 -5.53
C PHE A 130 -8.34 -27.50 -5.29
N GLU A 131 -8.31 -28.74 -4.82
CA GLU A 131 -9.50 -29.56 -4.61
C GLU A 131 -9.82 -29.72 -3.12
N ASN A 132 -11.10 -29.97 -2.83
CA ASN A 132 -11.59 -30.24 -1.46
C ASN A 132 -11.20 -29.12 -0.47
N LEU A 133 -11.35 -27.87 -0.89
CA LEU A 133 -11.16 -26.72 -0.01
C LEU A 133 -12.28 -26.67 1.03
N PRO A 134 -11.98 -26.84 2.33
CA PRO A 134 -13.03 -26.82 3.34
C PRO A 134 -13.55 -25.39 3.55
N LYS A 135 -14.76 -25.25 4.07
CA LYS A 135 -15.33 -23.93 4.41
C LYS A 135 -14.63 -23.26 5.60
N SER A 136 -13.91 -24.02 6.40
CA SER A 136 -13.10 -23.47 7.51
C SER A 136 -11.91 -24.37 7.84
N ILE A 137 -10.88 -23.74 8.40
CA ILE A 137 -9.71 -24.43 8.96
C ILE A 137 -9.38 -23.87 10.34
N MET A 138 -8.89 -24.70 11.22
CA MET A 138 -8.46 -24.29 12.56
C MET A 138 -6.99 -23.93 12.58
N CYS A 139 -6.64 -22.82 13.20
CA CYS A 139 -5.27 -22.40 13.42
C CYS A 139 -5.09 -21.78 14.81
N ALA A 140 -4.29 -22.43 15.67
CA ALA A 140 -4.05 -22.01 17.06
C ALA A 140 -5.35 -21.70 17.85
N GLY A 141 -6.35 -22.56 17.75
CA GLY A 141 -7.63 -22.42 18.45
C GLY A 141 -8.60 -21.40 17.83
N ARG A 142 -8.24 -20.76 16.72
CA ARG A 142 -9.12 -19.83 15.98
C ARG A 142 -9.51 -20.40 14.63
N SER A 143 -10.77 -20.22 14.26
CA SER A 143 -11.27 -20.64 12.94
C SER A 143 -10.97 -19.56 11.87
N ILE A 144 -10.34 -19.97 10.78
CA ILE A 144 -10.28 -19.22 9.54
C ILE A 144 -11.40 -19.74 8.65
N ARG A 145 -12.27 -18.87 8.14
CA ARG A 145 -13.45 -19.23 7.33
C ARG A 145 -13.44 -18.48 6.01
N GLU A 146 -14.15 -19.01 5.04
CA GLU A 146 -14.56 -18.22 3.90
C GLU A 146 -15.50 -17.09 4.36
N TYR A 147 -15.53 -15.98 3.62
CA TYR A 147 -16.43 -14.86 3.87
C TYR A 147 -17.82 -15.12 3.25
N ASP A 148 -17.88 -16.04 2.28
CA ASP A 148 -19.05 -16.40 1.50
C ASP A 148 -19.13 -17.93 1.39
N ASP A 149 -20.24 -18.48 1.81
CA ASP A 149 -20.49 -19.94 1.79
C ASP A 149 -20.69 -20.49 0.37
N GLU A 150 -20.93 -19.63 -0.63
CA GLU A 150 -21.06 -20.00 -2.04
C GLU A 150 -19.72 -20.24 -2.74
N ILE A 151 -18.59 -19.94 -2.10
CA ILE A 151 -17.27 -20.22 -2.68
C ILE A 151 -17.11 -21.74 -2.88
N PRO A 152 -16.85 -22.23 -4.12
CA PRO A 152 -16.71 -23.65 -4.40
C PRO A 152 -15.53 -24.31 -3.67
N GLU A 153 -15.63 -25.62 -3.44
CA GLU A 153 -14.57 -26.43 -2.82
C GLU A 153 -13.43 -26.76 -3.79
N ASN A 154 -13.67 -26.68 -5.10
CA ASN A 154 -12.68 -26.92 -6.14
C ASN A 154 -12.49 -25.67 -6.97
N LEU A 155 -11.29 -25.13 -6.96
CA LEU A 155 -10.95 -23.86 -7.62
C LEU A 155 -9.54 -23.92 -8.18
N THR A 156 -9.30 -23.25 -9.30
CA THR A 156 -7.94 -22.92 -9.74
C THR A 156 -7.37 -21.76 -8.91
N ALA A 157 -6.06 -21.57 -8.99
CA ALA A 157 -5.41 -20.45 -8.30
C ALA A 157 -5.95 -19.09 -8.76
N GLU A 158 -6.26 -18.95 -10.06
CA GLU A 158 -6.90 -17.75 -10.60
C GLU A 158 -8.31 -17.56 -10.04
N GLU A 159 -9.13 -18.60 -9.99
CA GLU A 159 -10.49 -18.53 -9.43
C GLU A 159 -10.47 -18.21 -7.93
N ILE A 160 -9.47 -18.71 -7.17
CA ILE A 160 -9.27 -18.34 -5.76
C ILE A 160 -9.11 -16.82 -5.62
N LEU A 161 -8.34 -16.18 -6.51
CA LEU A 161 -8.16 -14.73 -6.49
C LEU A 161 -9.44 -14.01 -6.93
N ILE A 162 -10.08 -14.42 -8.02
CA ILE A 162 -11.30 -13.83 -8.56
C ILE A 162 -12.44 -13.86 -7.53
N ARG A 163 -12.62 -15.00 -6.86
CA ARG A 163 -13.66 -15.18 -5.82
C ARG A 163 -13.21 -14.69 -4.44
N SER A 164 -11.98 -14.20 -4.33
CA SER A 164 -11.43 -13.75 -3.07
C SER A 164 -11.48 -14.81 -1.94
N GLY A 165 -11.19 -16.09 -2.28
CA GLY A 165 -11.22 -17.20 -1.33
C GLY A 165 -10.14 -17.10 -0.24
N ASN A 166 -10.53 -17.19 1.02
CA ASN A 166 -9.60 -17.14 2.15
C ASN A 166 -8.82 -18.46 2.27
N ILE A 167 -9.55 -19.58 2.25
CA ILE A 167 -8.95 -20.91 2.42
C ILE A 167 -8.03 -21.26 1.25
N GLY A 168 -8.46 -20.94 0.02
CA GLY A 168 -7.61 -21.10 -1.16
C GLY A 168 -6.31 -20.31 -1.05
N SER A 169 -6.38 -19.05 -0.59
CA SER A 169 -5.19 -18.20 -0.35
C SER A 169 -4.26 -18.81 0.70
N VAL A 170 -4.81 -19.40 1.77
CA VAL A 170 -4.01 -20.14 2.76
C VAL A 170 -3.30 -21.33 2.11
N ARG A 171 -3.97 -22.10 1.26
CA ARG A 171 -3.36 -23.26 0.57
C ARG A 171 -2.25 -22.83 -0.39
N ILE A 172 -2.43 -21.74 -1.13
CA ILE A 172 -1.38 -21.15 -1.95
C ILE A 172 -0.17 -20.76 -1.09
N ALA A 173 -0.38 -20.04 0.02
CA ALA A 173 0.70 -19.63 0.92
C ALA A 173 1.45 -20.82 1.56
N GLN A 174 0.74 -21.90 1.88
CA GLN A 174 1.34 -23.14 2.37
C GLN A 174 2.32 -23.77 1.35
N LYS A 175 2.01 -23.68 0.04
CA LYS A 175 2.93 -24.15 -1.02
C LYS A 175 4.18 -23.26 -1.12
N ILE A 176 4.05 -21.96 -0.90
CA ILE A 176 5.20 -21.01 -0.90
C ILE A 176 6.11 -21.25 0.30
N GLY A 177 5.53 -21.46 1.48
CA GLY A 177 6.24 -21.55 2.75
C GLY A 177 6.58 -20.18 3.35
N ILE A 178 6.93 -20.20 4.65
CA ILE A 178 7.11 -18.96 5.45
C ILE A 178 8.24 -18.08 4.92
N GLU A 179 9.40 -18.64 4.69
CA GLU A 179 10.59 -17.83 4.34
C GLU A 179 10.48 -17.22 2.93
N ASN A 180 10.01 -17.98 1.94
CA ASN A 180 9.81 -17.45 0.60
C ASN A 180 8.75 -16.35 0.57
N PHE A 181 7.61 -16.56 1.25
CA PHE A 181 6.56 -15.56 1.33
C PHE A 181 7.04 -14.26 2.02
N LYS A 182 7.72 -14.41 3.15
CA LYS A 182 8.32 -13.28 3.87
C LYS A 182 9.35 -12.53 3.03
N ASN A 183 10.22 -13.24 2.31
CA ASN A 183 11.24 -12.65 1.44
C ASN A 183 10.61 -11.92 0.25
N PHE A 184 9.58 -12.50 -0.36
CA PHE A 184 8.82 -11.85 -1.42
C PHE A 184 8.22 -10.53 -0.94
N LEU A 185 7.48 -10.52 0.20
CA LEU A 185 6.86 -9.33 0.77
C LEU A 185 7.89 -8.25 1.13
N LYS A 186 9.09 -8.64 1.60
CA LYS A 186 10.20 -7.71 1.82
C LYS A 186 10.71 -7.09 0.52
N LYS A 187 10.90 -7.91 -0.53
CA LYS A 187 11.35 -7.44 -1.85
C LYS A 187 10.43 -6.39 -2.45
N ILE A 188 9.12 -6.58 -2.37
CA ILE A 188 8.13 -5.61 -2.87
C ILE A 188 7.90 -4.42 -1.91
N GLY A 189 8.52 -4.41 -0.73
CA GLY A 189 8.55 -3.27 0.19
C GLY A 189 7.35 -3.13 1.13
N VAL A 190 6.47 -4.14 1.25
CA VAL A 190 5.26 -4.04 2.09
C VAL A 190 5.49 -4.30 3.58
N LEU A 191 6.65 -4.86 3.97
CA LEU A 191 6.97 -5.16 5.37
C LEU A 191 7.92 -4.15 6.03
N ASN A 192 8.57 -3.30 5.27
CA ASN A 192 9.58 -2.38 5.80
C ASN A 192 9.18 -0.94 5.52
N LYS A 193 9.59 -0.01 6.41
CA LYS A 193 9.46 1.41 6.12
C LYS A 193 10.14 1.73 4.79
N ILE A 194 9.44 2.42 3.89
CA ILE A 194 10.00 2.85 2.60
C ILE A 194 10.57 4.26 2.71
N GLN A 195 11.50 4.59 1.80
CA GLN A 195 11.95 5.96 1.61
C GLN A 195 10.95 6.70 0.71
N PHE A 196 10.61 7.90 1.09
CA PHE A 196 9.70 8.78 0.35
C PHE A 196 10.12 10.24 0.53
N ASP A 197 9.56 11.14 -0.27
CA ASP A 197 9.97 12.55 -0.28
C ASP A 197 9.38 13.36 0.89
N ILE A 198 8.53 12.79 1.72
CA ILE A 198 8.06 13.39 2.98
C ILE A 198 8.36 12.47 4.16
N ASP A 199 8.59 13.05 5.34
CA ASP A 199 9.01 12.32 6.55
C ASP A 199 7.88 11.54 7.22
N GLU A 200 6.63 11.91 6.97
CA GLU A 200 5.43 11.31 7.57
C GLU A 200 5.12 9.94 6.97
N ILE A 201 6.00 8.98 7.21
CA ILE A 201 5.88 7.60 6.73
C ILE A 201 5.64 6.66 7.89
N GLY A 202 4.57 5.88 7.79
CA GLY A 202 4.26 4.80 8.73
C GLY A 202 5.21 3.61 8.58
N GLN A 203 5.37 2.87 9.66
CA GLN A 203 6.14 1.65 9.67
C GLN A 203 5.20 0.47 9.96
N PRO A 204 5.19 -0.58 9.11
CA PRO A 204 4.43 -1.79 9.38
C PRO A 204 4.76 -2.37 10.75
N ILE A 205 3.75 -2.88 11.43
CA ILE A 205 3.92 -3.48 12.77
C ILE A 205 4.64 -4.82 12.60
N SER A 206 5.76 -4.98 13.27
CA SER A 206 6.52 -6.23 13.26
C SER A 206 5.78 -7.32 14.02
N PHE A 207 5.91 -8.56 13.57
CA PHE A 207 5.31 -9.72 14.20
C PHE A 207 6.21 -10.97 14.05
N ARG A 208 5.95 -11.98 14.90
CA ARG A 208 6.65 -13.27 14.80
C ARG A 208 5.98 -14.15 13.77
N TRP A 209 6.75 -14.65 12.81
CA TRP A 209 6.28 -15.59 11.80
C TRP A 209 6.05 -17.00 12.41
N GLY A 210 5.08 -17.69 11.85
CA GLY A 210 4.68 -19.06 12.20
C GLY A 210 3.58 -19.53 11.26
N LYS A 211 3.16 -20.81 11.35
CA LYS A 211 2.19 -21.42 10.44
C LYS A 211 0.85 -20.65 10.40
N CYS A 212 0.32 -20.25 11.55
CA CYS A 212 -0.93 -19.49 11.59
C CYS A 212 -0.77 -18.06 11.10
N LYS A 213 0.40 -17.46 11.33
CA LYS A 213 0.70 -16.12 10.81
C LYS A 213 0.81 -16.13 9.28
N LEU A 214 1.47 -17.14 8.71
CA LEU A 214 1.49 -17.35 7.27
C LEU A 214 0.05 -17.45 6.73
N ALA A 215 -0.77 -18.30 7.35
CA ALA A 215 -2.16 -18.49 6.95
C ALA A 215 -2.96 -17.18 6.95
N THR A 216 -2.93 -16.42 8.06
CA THR A 216 -3.70 -15.16 8.15
C THR A 216 -3.14 -14.08 7.23
N SER A 217 -1.81 -13.96 7.11
CA SER A 217 -1.18 -12.97 6.25
C SER A 217 -1.47 -13.19 4.76
N SER A 218 -1.77 -14.44 4.35
CA SER A 218 -2.07 -14.77 2.95
C SER A 218 -3.33 -14.09 2.41
N TYR A 219 -4.26 -13.73 3.27
CA TYR A 219 -5.46 -12.96 2.90
C TYR A 219 -5.51 -11.58 3.60
N GLY A 220 -4.35 -11.09 4.07
CA GLY A 220 -4.17 -9.73 4.58
C GLY A 220 -4.65 -9.49 6.00
N HIS A 221 -4.83 -10.54 6.82
CA HIS A 221 -5.22 -10.44 8.22
C HIS A 221 -4.02 -10.62 9.15
N GLY A 222 -3.92 -9.77 10.17
CA GLY A 222 -2.78 -9.75 11.10
C GLY A 222 -1.46 -9.27 10.47
N ILE A 223 -1.48 -8.74 9.26
CA ILE A 223 -0.36 -8.10 8.58
C ILE A 223 -0.73 -6.65 8.27
N THR A 224 0.16 -5.74 8.56
CA THR A 224 -0.10 -4.30 8.40
C THR A 224 0.85 -3.68 7.40
N THR A 225 0.37 -2.67 6.66
CA THR A 225 1.17 -1.85 5.76
C THR A 225 0.51 -0.48 5.56
N THR A 226 1.21 0.45 4.92
CA THR A 226 0.60 1.72 4.52
C THR A 226 -0.01 1.62 3.13
N PRO A 227 -1.00 2.47 2.76
CA PRO A 227 -1.51 2.55 1.40
C PRO A 227 -0.40 2.83 0.37
N LEU A 228 0.59 3.65 0.70
CA LEU A 228 1.73 3.92 -0.19
C LEU A 228 2.59 2.68 -0.44
N GLN A 229 2.85 1.87 0.58
CA GLN A 229 3.58 0.60 0.42
C GLN A 229 2.79 -0.41 -0.39
N LEU A 230 1.46 -0.47 -0.18
CA LEU A 230 0.56 -1.30 -0.98
C LEU A 230 0.65 -0.89 -2.47
N ALA A 231 0.52 0.41 -2.77
CA ALA A 231 0.62 0.94 -4.13
C ALA A 231 1.98 0.60 -4.78
N LYS A 232 3.08 0.73 -4.03
CA LYS A 232 4.42 0.29 -4.49
C LYS A 232 4.45 -1.19 -4.84
N GLY A 233 3.94 -2.05 -3.95
CA GLY A 233 3.90 -3.51 -4.18
C GLY A 233 3.11 -3.87 -5.44
N TYR A 234 1.94 -3.28 -5.62
CA TYR A 234 1.14 -3.45 -6.84
C TYR A 234 1.87 -2.96 -8.09
N ALA A 235 2.53 -1.80 -8.03
CA ALA A 235 3.29 -1.27 -9.16
C ALA A 235 4.41 -2.21 -9.59
N ILE A 236 5.13 -2.83 -8.65
CA ILE A 236 6.17 -3.81 -8.96
C ILE A 236 5.61 -5.04 -9.66
N ILE A 237 4.47 -5.56 -9.21
CA ILE A 237 3.83 -6.72 -9.84
C ILE A 237 3.37 -6.37 -11.27
N THR A 238 2.74 -5.23 -11.46
CA THR A 238 2.11 -4.84 -12.73
C THR A 238 3.08 -4.29 -13.78
N ASN A 239 4.29 -3.87 -13.36
CA ASN A 239 5.30 -3.36 -14.30
C ASN A 239 6.30 -4.43 -14.79
N GLY A 240 6.04 -5.71 -14.52
CA GLY A 240 6.91 -6.83 -14.91
C GLY A 240 8.02 -7.15 -13.90
N GLY A 241 7.85 -6.78 -12.64
CA GLY A 241 8.76 -7.14 -11.55
C GLY A 241 9.93 -6.19 -11.33
N TYR A 242 9.86 -4.98 -11.87
CA TYR A 242 10.91 -3.97 -11.67
C TYR A 242 10.67 -3.17 -10.40
N ASP A 243 11.73 -2.96 -9.59
CA ASP A 243 11.64 -2.08 -8.43
C ASP A 243 11.32 -0.65 -8.85
N VAL A 244 10.42 -0.02 -8.11
CA VAL A 244 10.02 1.37 -8.30
C VAL A 244 10.06 2.10 -6.97
N LYS A 245 10.55 3.34 -7.00
CA LYS A 245 10.59 4.22 -5.84
C LYS A 245 9.49 5.26 -5.99
N PRO A 246 8.44 5.23 -5.15
CA PRO A 246 7.44 6.30 -5.13
C PRO A 246 8.12 7.65 -4.93
N THR A 247 7.70 8.66 -5.70
CA THR A 247 8.26 10.02 -5.58
C THR A 247 7.23 11.09 -5.91
N LEU A 248 7.28 12.18 -5.17
CA LEU A 248 6.55 13.42 -5.41
C LEU A 248 7.38 14.42 -6.22
N ILE A 249 8.70 14.20 -6.34
CA ILE A 249 9.61 15.14 -6.97
C ILE A 249 9.83 14.75 -8.42
N LYS A 250 9.62 15.71 -9.33
CA LYS A 250 9.88 15.53 -10.76
C LYS A 250 11.38 15.46 -11.01
N LYS A 251 11.86 14.27 -11.29
CA LYS A 251 13.28 13.99 -11.60
C LYS A 251 13.41 13.54 -13.06
N LYS A 252 14.55 13.84 -13.68
CA LYS A 252 14.88 13.19 -14.96
C LYS A 252 14.99 11.68 -14.73
N LEU A 253 14.22 10.90 -15.47
CA LEU A 253 14.26 9.44 -15.41
C LEU A 253 15.68 8.95 -15.67
N LYS A 254 16.29 8.29 -14.69
CA LYS A 254 17.49 7.47 -14.91
C LYS A 254 17.01 6.07 -15.27
N ASN A 255 17.44 5.55 -16.43
CA ASN A 255 17.02 4.25 -16.98
C ASN A 255 17.53 3.01 -16.23
N ASN A 256 17.92 3.11 -14.97
CA ASN A 256 18.34 1.95 -14.18
C ASN A 256 17.11 1.25 -13.58
N LYS A 257 16.47 0.40 -14.39
CA LYS A 257 15.40 -0.49 -13.91
C LYS A 257 16.04 -1.74 -13.31
N ASN A 258 15.89 -1.95 -12.01
CA ASN A 258 16.34 -3.16 -11.31
C ASN A 258 15.17 -4.16 -11.26
N LYS A 259 15.29 -5.28 -11.98
CA LYS A 259 14.29 -6.35 -11.93
C LYS A 259 14.47 -7.16 -10.66
N ILE A 260 13.43 -7.25 -9.82
CA ILE A 260 13.45 -7.93 -8.50
C ILE A 260 12.53 -9.15 -8.44
N LEU A 261 11.60 -9.30 -9.38
CA LEU A 261 10.75 -10.48 -9.53
C LEU A 261 11.03 -11.17 -10.86
N SER A 262 10.82 -12.48 -10.91
CA SER A 262 11.05 -13.31 -12.11
C SER A 262 9.99 -13.10 -13.19
#